data_e21a420defb0c7483e8a04be25eef805
#
_entry.id   e21a420defb0c7483e8a04be25eef805
#
_cell.length_a   1.000
_cell.length_b   1.000
_cell.length_c   1.000
_cell.angle_alpha   90.00
_cell.angle_beta   90.00
_cell.angle_gamma   90.00
#
_symmetry.space_group_name_H-M   'P 1'
#
loop_
_entity.id
_entity.type
_entity.pdbx_description
1 polymer ?
#
loop_
_entity_poly.entity_id
_entity_poly.type
_entity_poly.pdbx_seq_one_letter_code
_entity_poly.pdbx_strand_id
1 'polypeptide(L)'
;MKKEVRKVVWQKYNCHCAYCGDKIKYKDMQIDHIIPKLNWDNVMMYKDRISYWSKYVPDFLKHLTSIDLNHIDNLSPSCRICNKFKDTFDLEMFRSELMEQTQRAFKTSSNYRRALKFNQIKETPKRIIFYFERNI
;
A
#
# COMPACT_ATOMS: atom_id res chain seq x y z
N MET A 1 16.62 6.57 8.47
CA MET A 1 16.81 5.11 8.49
C MET A 1 18.18 4.78 7.93
N LYS A 2 18.82 3.77 8.48
CA LYS A 2 20.18 3.40 8.08
C LYS A 2 20.22 2.94 6.62
N LYS A 3 21.33 3.22 5.95
CA LYS A 3 21.55 2.90 4.54
C LYS A 3 21.42 1.40 4.24
N GLU A 4 21.92 0.56 5.12
CA GLU A 4 21.85 -0.91 4.97
C GLU A 4 20.40 -1.40 5.02
N VAL A 5 19.60 -0.87 5.93
CA VAL A 5 18.18 -1.22 6.04
C VAL A 5 17.43 -0.78 4.79
N ARG A 6 17.71 0.41 4.31
CA ARG A 6 17.11 0.94 3.09
C ARG A 6 17.38 0.03 1.90
N LYS A 7 18.61 -0.47 1.76
CA LYS A 7 18.99 -1.38 0.68
C LYS A 7 18.25 -2.71 0.77
N VAL A 8 18.14 -3.27 1.97
CA VAL A 8 17.41 -4.53 2.20
C VAL A 8 15.94 -4.36 1.83
N VAL A 9 15.32 -3.25 2.22
CA VAL A 9 13.94 -2.96 1.85
C VAL A 9 13.79 -2.86 0.33
N TRP A 10 14.67 -2.14 -0.34
CA TRP A 10 14.64 -2.00 -1.80
C TRP A 10 14.72 -3.34 -2.53
N GLN A 11 15.51 -4.26 -2.00
CA GLN A 11 15.70 -5.58 -2.60
C GLN A 11 14.61 -6.60 -2.23
N LYS A 12 13.75 -6.25 -1.28
CA LYS A 12 12.75 -7.17 -0.72
C LYS A 12 11.85 -7.79 -1.79
N TYR A 13 11.49 -7.03 -2.83
CA TYR A 13 10.67 -7.50 -3.96
C TYR A 13 11.39 -7.22 -5.28
N ASN A 14 12.66 -7.57 -5.35
CA ASN A 14 13.48 -7.45 -6.55
C ASN A 14 13.48 -6.04 -7.15
N CYS A 15 13.57 -5.03 -6.30
CA CYS A 15 13.62 -3.62 -6.68
C CYS A 15 12.32 -3.12 -7.32
N HIS A 16 11.20 -3.72 -6.98
CA HIS A 16 9.87 -3.30 -7.44
C HIS A 16 9.05 -2.69 -6.29
N CYS A 17 8.13 -1.81 -6.65
CA CYS A 17 7.13 -1.31 -5.70
C CYS A 17 6.29 -2.49 -5.19
N ALA A 18 6.16 -2.59 -3.87
CA ALA A 18 5.38 -3.66 -3.25
C ALA A 18 3.91 -3.65 -3.68
N TYR A 19 3.39 -2.49 -4.06
CA TYR A 19 1.98 -2.31 -4.35
C TYR A 19 1.68 -2.40 -5.84
N CYS A 20 2.20 -1.50 -6.67
CA CYS A 20 1.88 -1.49 -8.10
C CYS A 20 2.80 -2.38 -8.95
N GLY A 21 3.96 -2.79 -8.41
CA GLY A 21 4.89 -3.64 -9.13
C GLY A 21 5.82 -2.92 -10.10
N ASP A 22 5.78 -1.61 -10.17
CA ASP A 22 6.72 -0.86 -11.01
C ASP A 22 8.13 -1.02 -10.49
N LYS A 23 9.08 -1.16 -11.41
CA LYS A 23 10.50 -1.17 -11.04
C LYS A 23 10.91 0.19 -10.51
N ILE A 24 11.63 0.21 -9.39
CA ILE A 24 12.02 1.45 -8.72
C ILE A 24 13.54 1.52 -8.62
N LYS A 25 14.10 2.68 -8.99
CA LYS A 25 15.52 2.96 -8.74
C LYS A 25 15.73 3.18 -7.23
N TYR A 26 16.88 2.78 -6.73
CA TYR A 26 17.21 2.92 -5.31
C TYR A 26 16.98 4.35 -4.80
N LYS A 27 17.40 5.35 -5.56
CA LYS A 27 17.27 6.76 -5.18
C LYS A 27 15.82 7.24 -5.10
N ASP A 28 14.91 6.59 -5.83
CA ASP A 28 13.50 7.01 -5.93
C ASP A 28 12.59 6.22 -5.00
N MET A 29 13.11 5.17 -4.36
CA MET A 29 12.32 4.34 -3.47
C MET A 29 11.92 5.07 -2.19
N GLN A 30 10.65 4.96 -1.84
CA GLN A 30 10.13 5.36 -0.54
C GLN A 30 9.98 4.13 0.33
N ILE A 31 10.23 4.27 1.63
CA ILE A 31 9.95 3.19 2.57
C ILE A 31 8.59 3.47 3.18
N ASP A 32 7.66 2.56 2.95
CA ASP A 32 6.34 2.61 3.55
C ASP A 32 6.27 1.70 4.78
N HIS A 33 5.65 2.19 5.83
CA HIS A 33 5.25 1.35 6.96
C HIS A 33 3.87 0.78 6.65
N ILE A 34 3.76 -0.55 6.49
CA ILE A 34 2.49 -1.20 6.16
C ILE A 34 1.46 -0.87 7.23
N ILE A 35 1.82 -1.04 8.51
CA ILE A 35 1.07 -0.45 9.63
C ILE A 35 1.66 0.94 9.84
N PRO A 36 0.89 2.01 9.59
CA PRO A 36 1.42 3.37 9.59
C PRO A 36 1.98 3.80 10.95
N LYS A 37 3.06 4.54 10.91
CA LYS A 37 3.70 5.11 12.11
C LYS A 37 2.72 5.93 12.95
N LEU A 38 1.88 6.72 12.31
CA LEU A 38 0.90 7.57 13.00
C LEU A 38 -0.03 6.76 13.89
N ASN A 39 -0.42 5.56 13.47
CA ASN A 39 -1.40 4.73 14.15
C ASN A 39 -0.76 3.63 15.00
N TRP A 40 0.56 3.53 14.98
CA TRP A 40 1.29 2.37 15.52
C TRP A 40 0.95 2.06 16.98
N ASP A 41 1.00 3.06 17.86
CA ASP A 41 0.81 2.83 19.30
C ASP A 41 -0.61 2.31 19.59
N ASN A 42 -1.62 2.90 18.95
CA ASN A 42 -3.00 2.45 19.12
C ASN A 42 -3.22 1.04 18.53
N VAL A 43 -2.63 0.77 17.37
CA VAL A 43 -2.74 -0.54 16.74
C VAL A 43 -2.13 -1.61 17.63
N MET A 44 -0.93 -1.37 18.15
CA MET A 44 -0.26 -2.35 19.01
C MET A 44 -0.98 -2.56 20.34
N MET A 45 -1.60 -1.51 20.88
CA MET A 45 -2.35 -1.60 22.14
C MET A 45 -3.63 -2.44 21.99
N TYR A 46 -4.32 -2.33 20.85
CA TYR A 46 -5.66 -2.91 20.67
C TYR A 46 -5.75 -4.01 19.63
N LYS A 47 -4.64 -4.44 19.05
CA LYS A 47 -4.64 -5.40 17.93
C LYS A 47 -5.28 -6.74 18.23
N ASP A 48 -5.19 -7.20 19.49
CA ASP A 48 -5.69 -8.51 19.92
C ASP A 48 -7.15 -8.48 20.40
N ARG A 49 -7.82 -7.34 20.21
CA ARG A 49 -9.22 -7.15 20.57
C ARG A 49 -10.03 -6.86 19.32
N ILE A 50 -11.32 -7.16 19.35
CA ILE A 50 -12.25 -6.70 18.31
C ILE A 50 -12.37 -5.19 18.46
N SER A 51 -11.67 -4.43 17.61
CA SER A 51 -11.61 -2.98 17.68
C SER A 51 -11.39 -2.39 16.30
N TYR A 52 -11.57 -1.07 16.20
CA TYR A 52 -11.24 -0.32 15.00
C TYR A 52 -9.78 -0.57 14.55
N TRP A 53 -8.87 -0.71 15.52
CA TRP A 53 -7.44 -0.81 15.23
C TRP A 53 -6.98 -2.18 14.77
N SER A 54 -7.74 -3.24 15.07
CA SER A 54 -7.35 -4.61 14.71
C SER A 54 -7.25 -4.82 13.19
N LYS A 55 -8.04 -4.08 12.41
CA LYS A 55 -8.00 -4.14 10.94
C LYS A 55 -6.67 -3.69 10.33
N TYR A 56 -5.86 -2.93 11.08
CA TYR A 56 -4.56 -2.45 10.61
C TYR A 56 -3.51 -3.55 10.54
N VAL A 57 -3.76 -4.71 11.20
CA VAL A 57 -2.78 -5.78 11.30
C VAL A 57 -3.18 -6.94 10.39
N PRO A 58 -2.59 -7.03 9.19
CA PRO A 58 -2.79 -8.21 8.34
C PRO A 58 -2.17 -9.44 9.01
N ASP A 59 -2.62 -10.62 8.60
CA ASP A 59 -2.20 -11.88 9.22
C ASP A 59 -0.70 -12.06 9.24
N PHE A 60 0.00 -11.65 8.19
CA PHE A 60 1.45 -11.79 8.11
C PHE A 60 2.24 -10.85 9.04
N LEU A 61 1.56 -9.90 9.69
CA LEU A 61 2.19 -8.97 10.64
C LEU A 61 1.73 -9.18 12.09
N LYS A 62 0.94 -10.22 12.37
CA LYS A 62 0.42 -10.47 13.72
C LYS A 62 1.50 -10.76 14.76
N HIS A 63 2.68 -11.19 14.33
CA HIS A 63 3.80 -11.46 15.21
C HIS A 63 4.53 -10.22 15.71
N LEU A 64 4.23 -9.04 15.16
CA LEU A 64 4.90 -7.80 15.55
C LEU A 64 4.44 -7.33 16.94
N THR A 65 5.38 -6.74 17.68
CA THR A 65 5.14 -6.18 19.01
C THR A 65 5.39 -4.66 18.98
N SER A 66 5.14 -4.00 20.10
CA SER A 66 5.25 -2.54 20.22
C SER A 66 6.62 -1.96 19.83
N ILE A 67 7.68 -2.77 19.87
CA ILE A 67 9.03 -2.33 19.52
C ILE A 67 9.36 -2.51 18.03
N ASP A 68 8.44 -3.06 17.24
CA ASP A 68 8.70 -3.53 15.88
C ASP A 68 8.24 -2.57 14.78
N LEU A 69 8.05 -1.29 15.08
CA LEU A 69 7.65 -0.31 14.06
C LEU A 69 8.52 -0.41 12.80
N ASN A 70 9.82 -0.50 12.98
CA ASN A 70 10.79 -0.55 11.89
C ASN A 70 11.29 -1.97 11.59
N HIS A 71 10.57 -2.99 12.05
CA HIS A 71 10.86 -4.37 11.67
C HIS A 71 10.75 -4.53 10.17
N ILE A 72 11.64 -5.31 9.57
CA ILE A 72 11.70 -5.49 8.12
C ILE A 72 10.36 -5.94 7.53
N ASP A 73 9.59 -6.74 8.26
CA ASP A 73 8.29 -7.22 7.80
C ASP A 73 7.27 -6.10 7.68
N ASN A 74 7.40 -5.02 8.48
CA ASN A 74 6.51 -3.85 8.40
C ASN A 74 6.99 -2.79 7.41
N LEU A 75 8.15 -2.98 6.79
CA LEU A 75 8.71 -2.03 5.84
C LEU A 75 8.54 -2.54 4.42
N SER A 76 7.99 -1.71 3.56
CA SER A 76 7.80 -2.05 2.14
C SER A 76 8.44 -1.01 1.24
N PRO A 77 9.09 -1.46 0.15
CA PRO A 77 9.53 -0.54 -0.88
C PRO A 77 8.31 -0.03 -1.64
N SER A 78 8.21 1.26 -1.82
CA SER A 78 7.08 1.87 -2.49
C SER A 78 7.54 2.94 -3.47
N CYS A 79 6.87 3.04 -4.62
CA CYS A 79 7.05 4.19 -5.48
C CYS A 79 6.36 5.41 -4.84
N ARG A 80 6.76 6.59 -5.28
CA ARG A 80 6.24 7.84 -4.73
C ARG A 80 4.72 7.94 -4.83
N ILE A 81 4.15 7.51 -5.95
CA ILE A 81 2.71 7.59 -6.20
C ILE A 81 1.94 6.71 -5.22
N CYS A 82 2.34 5.45 -5.08
CA CYS A 82 1.67 4.53 -4.16
C CYS A 82 1.84 4.97 -2.70
N ASN A 83 3.04 5.39 -2.33
CA ASN A 83 3.30 5.85 -0.96
C ASN A 83 2.44 7.06 -0.59
N LYS A 84 2.33 8.02 -1.50
CA LYS A 84 1.53 9.22 -1.28
C LYS A 84 0.05 8.89 -1.15
N PHE A 85 -0.47 8.01 -2.00
CA PHE A 85 -1.88 7.66 -1.99
C PHE A 85 -2.26 6.78 -0.79
N LYS A 86 -1.39 5.85 -0.41
CA LYS A 86 -1.62 5.01 0.76
C LYS A 86 -1.64 5.82 2.05
N ASP A 87 -0.71 6.76 2.17
CA ASP A 87 -0.63 7.66 3.34
C ASP A 87 -0.75 6.87 4.66
N THR A 88 -1.76 7.14 5.47
CA THR A 88 -2.00 6.47 6.76
C THR A 88 -3.09 5.41 6.70
N PHE A 89 -3.53 5.01 5.52
CA PHE A 89 -4.50 3.93 5.37
C PHE A 89 -3.93 2.60 5.86
N ASP A 90 -4.77 1.76 6.43
CA ASP A 90 -4.44 0.35 6.55
C ASP A 90 -4.45 -0.29 5.16
N LEU A 91 -3.92 -1.51 5.06
CA LEU A 91 -3.72 -2.16 3.77
C LEU A 91 -5.04 -2.38 3.00
N GLU A 92 -6.09 -2.80 3.70
CA GLU A 92 -7.37 -3.07 3.06
C GLU A 92 -8.14 -1.79 2.71
N MET A 93 -7.99 -0.72 3.48
CA MET A 93 -8.53 0.59 3.11
C MET A 93 -7.83 1.12 1.86
N PHE A 94 -6.51 0.96 1.78
CA PHE A 94 -5.75 1.33 0.58
C PHE A 94 -6.27 0.57 -0.65
N ARG A 95 -6.45 -0.74 -0.51
CA ARG A 95 -7.02 -1.58 -1.58
C ARG A 95 -8.39 -1.09 -2.02
N SER A 96 -9.27 -0.82 -1.07
CA SER A 96 -10.63 -0.34 -1.32
C SER A 96 -10.62 1.00 -2.05
N GLU A 97 -9.78 1.93 -1.61
CA GLU A 97 -9.64 3.24 -2.26
C GLU A 97 -9.17 3.11 -3.71
N LEU A 98 -8.23 2.20 -3.98
CA LEU A 98 -7.78 1.95 -5.35
C LEU A 98 -8.88 1.36 -6.24
N MET A 99 -9.74 0.52 -5.68
CA MET A 99 -10.84 -0.11 -6.43
C MET A 99 -11.93 0.88 -6.83
N GLU A 100 -12.00 2.05 -6.19
CA GLU A 100 -13.02 3.07 -6.47
C GLU A 100 -12.60 4.11 -7.50
N GLN A 101 -11.41 4.01 -8.08
CA GLN A 101 -10.86 5.07 -8.93
C GLN A 101 -11.70 5.33 -10.19
N THR A 102 -12.15 4.28 -10.86
CA THR A 102 -12.95 4.44 -12.09
C THR A 102 -14.32 5.08 -11.78
N GLN A 103 -14.96 4.71 -10.67
CA GLN A 103 -16.23 5.32 -10.26
C GLN A 103 -16.05 6.81 -9.95
N ARG A 104 -14.98 7.17 -9.27
CA ARG A 104 -14.67 8.57 -8.96
C ARG A 104 -14.38 9.37 -10.22
N ALA A 105 -13.59 8.80 -11.13
CA ALA A 105 -13.31 9.46 -12.41
C ALA A 105 -14.58 9.68 -13.22
N PHE A 106 -15.48 8.72 -13.25
CA PHE A 106 -16.76 8.85 -13.93
C PHE A 106 -17.59 10.01 -13.37
N LYS A 107 -17.64 10.16 -12.05
CA LYS A 107 -18.41 11.22 -11.40
C LYS A 107 -17.80 12.62 -11.60
N THR A 108 -16.48 12.72 -11.62
CA THR A 108 -15.79 14.01 -11.53
C THR A 108 -15.17 14.49 -12.83
N SER A 109 -15.00 13.64 -13.84
CA SER A 109 -14.31 13.99 -15.08
C SER A 109 -15.19 13.80 -16.29
N SER A 110 -15.55 14.91 -16.93
CA SER A 110 -16.25 14.88 -18.20
C SER A 110 -15.36 14.28 -19.31
N ASN A 111 -14.05 14.51 -19.23
CA ASN A 111 -13.11 13.90 -20.17
C ASN A 111 -13.17 12.37 -20.10
N TYR A 112 -13.17 11.83 -18.88
CA TYR A 112 -13.24 10.40 -18.66
C TYR A 112 -14.54 9.81 -19.24
N ARG A 113 -15.69 10.45 -18.96
CA ARG A 113 -16.99 10.01 -19.49
C ARG A 113 -17.03 10.02 -21.02
N ARG A 114 -16.46 11.07 -21.64
CA ARG A 114 -16.40 11.16 -23.11
C ARG A 114 -15.49 10.06 -23.69
N ALA A 115 -14.34 9.81 -23.06
CA ALA A 115 -13.45 8.75 -23.51
C ALA A 115 -14.13 7.38 -23.50
N LEU A 116 -14.90 7.09 -22.45
CA LEU A 116 -15.71 5.88 -22.37
C LEU A 116 -16.76 5.83 -23.47
N LYS A 117 -17.51 6.93 -23.66
CA LYS A 117 -18.61 6.99 -24.62
C LYS A 117 -18.15 6.75 -26.05
N PHE A 118 -16.96 7.23 -26.40
CA PHE A 118 -16.40 7.09 -27.73
C PHE A 118 -15.38 5.94 -27.82
N ASN A 119 -15.40 5.02 -26.88
CA ASN A 119 -14.63 3.79 -26.90
C ASN A 119 -13.10 4.00 -26.99
N GLN A 120 -12.62 5.14 -26.50
CA GLN A 120 -11.17 5.40 -26.43
C GLN A 120 -10.51 4.70 -25.25
N ILE A 121 -11.28 4.41 -24.22
CA ILE A 121 -10.86 3.65 -23.06
C ILE A 121 -11.92 2.61 -22.72
N LYS A 122 -11.52 1.60 -21.98
CA LYS A 122 -12.42 0.56 -21.50
C LYS A 122 -12.18 0.35 -20.01
N GLU A 123 -13.26 0.31 -19.20
CA GLU A 123 -13.15 -0.04 -17.80
C GLU A 123 -12.98 -1.55 -17.66
N THR A 124 -12.02 -1.95 -16.81
CA THR A 124 -11.79 -3.35 -16.48
C THR A 124 -11.76 -3.49 -14.97
N PRO A 125 -12.94 -3.45 -14.32
CA PRO A 125 -12.98 -3.55 -12.87
C PRO A 125 -12.40 -4.88 -12.41
N LYS A 126 -11.46 -4.80 -11.47
CA LYS A 126 -10.77 -5.96 -10.92
C LYS A 126 -10.56 -5.76 -9.43
N ARG A 127 -10.51 -6.87 -8.68
CA ARG A 127 -9.96 -6.84 -7.35
C ARG A 127 -8.48 -6.46 -7.45
N ILE A 128 -8.07 -5.47 -6.67
CA ILE A 128 -6.66 -5.07 -6.61
C ILE A 128 -5.88 -6.14 -5.86
N ILE A 129 -4.86 -6.67 -6.52
CA ILE A 129 -3.91 -7.60 -5.92
C ILE A 129 -2.56 -6.91 -5.93
N PHE A 130 -2.00 -6.64 -4.76
CA PHE A 130 -0.71 -5.98 -4.66
C PHE A 130 0.41 -6.87 -5.18
N TYR A 131 1.46 -6.24 -5.67
CA TYR A 131 2.59 -6.97 -6.24
C TYR A 131 3.18 -7.97 -5.25
N PHE A 132 3.34 -7.58 -3.97
CA PHE A 132 3.90 -8.47 -2.96
C PHE A 132 3.03 -9.71 -2.71
N GLU A 133 1.73 -9.62 -2.97
CA GLU A 133 0.80 -10.75 -2.83
C GLU A 133 0.92 -11.75 -3.97
N ARG A 134 1.43 -11.33 -5.12
CA ARG A 134 1.55 -12.20 -6.30
C ARG A 134 2.79 -13.10 -6.26
N ASN A 135 3.78 -12.72 -5.46
CA ASN A 135 5.10 -13.36 -5.46
C ASN A 135 5.34 -14.22 -4.23
N ILE A 136 4.28 -14.66 -3.63
CA ILE A 136 4.34 -15.52 -2.46
C ILE A 136 4.32 -16.98 -2.87
#